data_a8889623cb604483e1cb36b39c48caa8
#
_entry.id   a8889623cb604483e1cb36b39c48caa8
#
_cell.length_a   1.000
_cell.length_b   1.000
_cell.length_c   1.000
_cell.angle_alpha   90.00
_cell.angle_beta   90.00
_cell.angle_gamma   90.00
#
_symmetry.space_group_name_H-M   'P 1'
#
loop_
_entity.id
_entity.type
_entity.pdbx_description
1 polymer ?
#
loop_
_entity_poly.entity_id
_entity_poly.type
_entity_poly.pdbx_seq_one_letter_code
_entity_poly.pdbx_strand_id
1 'polypeptide(L)'
;MLDKNHSTPTESPMISIGPRVRKSPYFDATMRYGAKAFTIYNHMYMPTHYGDPVDEYWHLVTGVTLWDVSCQRQIRISGPDAKPFMEMLTPRDLSNCPSHRCLYVLLTDERGGIVNDAVLMHMHENEYWLSPGDGDVILWAQGVATLTGMDVQVEEGDICPLQLQGPKSPHVAYRLLGQKALDMKYFEVIETELNGLEMAVSRTGWSGELGYEFYLKDHIHGDELWEAIMKAGEDYNIIPAAPNTIRSIEGALLSFVSDIRREDNPYTLGLGRLVDLDKEADFLGREALREIHARGNHRRLVGIEIDADPISHNESFWPVWGPDGISGEKLGHVSRCVWSPRLERNIGFANVPAELTAISTQLTLGMPNGEARATVVQAPWIKAEKELPKDIV
;
A
#
# COMPACT_ATOMS: atom_id res chain seq x y z
N MET A 1 5.88 18.98 41.74
CA MET A 1 6.62 19.82 40.77
C MET A 1 7.36 18.87 39.83
N LEU A 2 6.80 18.57 38.67
CA LEU A 2 7.50 17.82 37.64
C LEU A 2 8.33 18.81 36.82
N ASP A 3 9.61 18.53 36.76
CA ASP A 3 10.63 19.36 36.10
C ASP A 3 10.34 19.44 34.60
N LYS A 4 10.04 20.62 34.08
CA LYS A 4 9.66 20.89 32.67
C LYS A 4 10.88 21.15 31.76
N ASN A 5 12.05 20.66 32.12
CA ASN A 5 13.24 20.77 31.28
C ASN A 5 13.57 19.44 30.58
N HIS A 6 12.68 18.94 29.73
CA HIS A 6 13.10 18.04 28.68
C HIS A 6 13.50 18.90 27.48
N SER A 7 14.81 19.15 27.36
CA SER A 7 15.40 19.59 26.11
C SER A 7 15.02 18.58 25.03
N THR A 8 14.37 19.04 23.97
CA THR A 8 14.13 18.24 22.76
C THR A 8 15.45 17.61 22.34
N PRO A 9 15.54 16.29 22.14
CA PRO A 9 16.76 15.68 21.64
C PRO A 9 17.20 16.39 20.35
N THR A 10 18.43 16.82 20.28
CA THR A 10 19.01 17.49 19.11
C THR A 10 19.26 16.54 17.94
N GLU A 11 19.08 15.23 18.16
CA GLU A 11 19.24 14.18 17.16
C GLU A 11 17.97 13.31 17.16
N SER A 12 17.47 13.02 15.96
CA SER A 12 16.35 12.05 15.80
C SER A 12 16.83 10.65 16.23
N PRO A 13 15.98 9.88 16.95
CA PRO A 13 16.35 8.52 17.33
C PRO A 13 16.60 7.66 16.10
N MET A 14 17.70 6.89 16.10
CA MET A 14 18.06 5.98 15.01
C MET A 14 17.55 4.57 15.30
N ILE A 15 17.16 3.85 14.24
CA ILE A 15 16.84 2.42 14.34
C ILE A 15 18.16 1.63 14.33
N SER A 16 18.36 0.78 15.35
CA SER A 16 19.52 -0.11 15.41
C SER A 16 19.39 -1.23 14.37
N ILE A 17 20.38 -1.36 13.48
CA ILE A 17 20.46 -2.42 12.50
C ILE A 17 21.04 -3.68 13.16
N GLY A 18 20.31 -4.80 13.08
CA GLY A 18 20.72 -6.06 13.71
C GLY A 18 19.91 -7.25 13.21
N PRO A 19 20.26 -8.48 13.60
CA PRO A 19 19.67 -9.73 13.04
C PRO A 19 18.20 -9.94 13.41
N ARG A 20 17.64 -9.11 14.27
CA ARG A 20 16.23 -9.18 14.69
C ARG A 20 15.26 -8.75 13.59
N VAL A 21 15.72 -7.89 12.69
CA VAL A 21 14.94 -7.40 11.54
C VAL A 21 15.67 -7.83 10.28
N ARG A 22 14.94 -8.39 9.32
CA ARG A 22 15.52 -8.89 8.08
C ARG A 22 15.97 -7.75 7.17
N LYS A 23 17.06 -7.96 6.48
CA LYS A 23 17.46 -7.16 5.33
C LYS A 23 16.80 -7.70 4.08
N SER A 24 16.40 -6.82 3.18
CA SER A 24 16.01 -7.20 1.82
C SER A 24 17.24 -7.61 1.00
N PRO A 25 17.08 -8.29 -0.14
CA PRO A 25 18.19 -8.55 -1.05
C PRO A 25 18.77 -7.28 -1.67
N TYR A 26 18.05 -6.17 -1.59
CA TYR A 26 18.47 -4.86 -2.09
C TYR A 26 19.01 -3.93 -0.99
N PHE A 27 19.05 -4.37 0.26
CA PHE A 27 19.43 -3.52 1.39
C PHE A 27 20.80 -2.86 1.20
N ASP A 28 21.81 -3.63 0.78
CA ASP A 28 23.16 -3.09 0.57
C ASP A 28 23.20 -2.13 -0.62
N ALA A 29 22.41 -2.34 -1.67
CA ALA A 29 22.21 -1.38 -2.76
C ALA A 29 21.56 -0.10 -2.24
N THR A 30 20.49 -0.17 -1.44
CA THR A 30 19.85 1.02 -0.87
C THR A 30 20.82 1.86 -0.06
N MET A 31 21.71 1.22 0.70
CA MET A 31 22.78 1.90 1.47
C MET A 31 23.81 2.56 0.56
N ARG A 32 24.27 1.88 -0.51
CA ARG A 32 25.21 2.45 -1.50
C ARG A 32 24.63 3.67 -2.21
N TYR A 33 23.33 3.62 -2.51
CA TYR A 33 22.61 4.72 -3.15
C TYR A 33 22.14 5.81 -2.16
N GLY A 34 22.47 5.69 -0.89
CA GLY A 34 22.38 6.76 0.09
C GLY A 34 21.07 6.86 0.86
N ALA A 35 20.40 5.74 1.12
CA ALA A 35 19.24 5.71 2.02
C ALA A 35 19.55 6.38 3.36
N LYS A 36 18.72 7.33 3.77
CA LYS A 36 18.92 8.17 4.97
C LYS A 36 18.28 7.60 6.22
N ALA A 37 17.15 6.91 6.05
CA ALA A 37 16.42 6.33 7.16
C ALA A 37 15.65 5.08 6.70
N PHE A 38 15.32 4.25 7.68
CA PHE A 38 14.56 3.03 7.50
C PHE A 38 13.42 2.99 8.51
N THR A 39 12.32 2.38 8.12
CA THR A 39 11.28 1.88 9.02
C THR A 39 11.28 0.35 9.01
N ILE A 40 10.47 -0.25 9.88
CA ILE A 40 10.25 -1.70 9.92
C ILE A 40 8.85 -1.96 9.36
N TYR A 41 8.79 -2.81 8.35
CA TYR A 41 7.55 -3.23 7.70
C TYR A 41 7.63 -4.75 7.47
N ASN A 42 6.64 -5.52 7.90
CA ASN A 42 6.66 -6.98 7.82
C ASN A 42 7.96 -7.63 8.32
N HIS A 43 8.53 -7.13 9.44
CA HIS A 43 9.79 -7.58 10.05
C HIS A 43 11.03 -7.38 9.17
N MET A 44 10.97 -6.50 8.17
CA MET A 44 12.08 -6.13 7.30
C MET A 44 12.37 -4.63 7.36
N TYR A 45 13.63 -4.26 7.11
CA TYR A 45 14.00 -2.87 6.91
C TYR A 45 13.45 -2.39 5.57
N MET A 46 12.74 -1.28 5.58
CA MET A 46 12.25 -0.58 4.40
C MET A 46 12.80 0.84 4.40
N PRO A 47 13.46 1.31 3.32
CA PRO A 47 13.87 2.71 3.22
C PRO A 47 12.66 3.65 3.32
N THR A 48 12.86 4.81 3.94
CA THR A 48 11.81 5.84 4.03
C THR A 48 12.09 7.06 3.16
N HIS A 49 13.35 7.37 2.91
CA HIS A 49 13.80 8.42 2.00
C HIS A 49 15.31 8.34 1.75
N TYR A 50 15.78 8.98 0.67
CA TYR A 50 17.17 9.12 0.28
C TYR A 50 17.61 10.58 0.30
N GLY A 51 16.68 11.52 0.16
CA GLY A 51 16.89 12.95 0.19
C GLY A 51 15.74 13.66 0.89
N ASP A 52 15.38 14.84 0.40
CA ASP A 52 14.18 15.53 0.84
C ASP A 52 12.93 14.82 0.30
N PRO A 53 11.96 14.46 1.15
CA PRO A 53 10.75 13.75 0.72
C PRO A 53 9.88 14.51 -0.31
N VAL A 54 9.95 15.85 -0.32
CA VAL A 54 9.22 16.68 -1.29
C VAL A 54 9.93 16.67 -2.64
N ASP A 55 11.27 16.66 -2.66
CA ASP A 55 12.04 16.52 -3.89
C ASP A 55 11.82 15.13 -4.51
N GLU A 56 11.81 14.06 -3.69
CA GLU A 56 11.47 12.71 -4.14
C GLU A 56 10.04 12.64 -4.67
N TYR A 57 9.09 13.34 -4.04
CA TYR A 57 7.71 13.45 -4.52
C TYR A 57 7.66 14.09 -5.92
N TRP A 58 8.33 15.23 -6.13
CA TRP A 58 8.35 15.87 -7.44
C TRP A 58 9.02 15.00 -8.50
N HIS A 59 10.07 14.29 -8.11
CA HIS A 59 10.73 13.35 -9.01
C HIS A 59 9.82 12.17 -9.38
N LEU A 60 9.08 11.62 -8.41
CA LEU A 60 8.09 10.57 -8.66
C LEU A 60 7.02 11.00 -9.66
N VAL A 61 6.44 12.20 -9.50
CA VAL A 61 5.32 12.64 -10.34
C VAL A 61 5.73 13.23 -11.69
N THR A 62 7.03 13.45 -11.94
CA THR A 62 7.55 14.01 -13.22
C THR A 62 8.58 13.13 -13.91
N GLY A 63 9.15 12.16 -13.21
CA GLY A 63 10.28 11.35 -13.63
C GLY A 63 10.03 9.85 -13.46
N VAL A 64 11.02 9.18 -12.87
CA VAL A 64 10.97 7.75 -12.54
C VAL A 64 11.80 7.45 -11.28
N THR A 65 11.28 6.61 -10.42
CA THR A 65 11.91 6.19 -9.16
C THR A 65 11.94 4.68 -9.03
N LEU A 66 12.93 4.16 -8.31
CA LEU A 66 13.04 2.74 -7.95
C LEU A 66 12.92 2.58 -6.44
N TRP A 67 12.03 1.70 -5.99
CA TRP A 67 11.73 1.47 -4.58
C TRP A 67 12.03 0.02 -4.18
N ASP A 68 12.75 -0.18 -3.10
CA ASP A 68 12.82 -1.49 -2.43
C ASP A 68 11.56 -1.69 -1.59
N VAL A 69 10.71 -2.58 -2.06
CA VAL A 69 9.46 -2.97 -1.39
C VAL A 69 9.43 -4.47 -1.07
N SER A 70 10.59 -5.12 -0.96
CA SER A 70 10.69 -6.54 -0.59
C SER A 70 10.08 -6.86 0.77
N CYS A 71 9.86 -5.85 1.60
CA CYS A 71 9.11 -5.97 2.84
C CYS A 71 7.64 -6.40 2.62
N GLN A 72 7.11 -6.29 1.40
CA GLN A 72 5.86 -6.94 0.99
C GLN A 72 6.13 -8.44 0.75
N ARG A 73 6.36 -9.18 1.82
CA ARG A 73 6.70 -10.60 1.81
C ARG A 73 5.67 -11.40 1.04
N GLN A 74 6.06 -11.92 -0.12
CA GLN A 74 5.14 -12.58 -1.03
C GLN A 74 4.67 -13.92 -0.46
N ILE A 75 3.36 -14.14 -0.41
CA ILE A 75 2.75 -15.38 0.04
C ILE A 75 2.34 -16.18 -1.21
N ARG A 76 2.99 -17.32 -1.40
CA ARG A 76 2.64 -18.27 -2.45
C ARG A 76 1.60 -19.24 -1.92
N ILE A 77 0.51 -19.40 -2.66
CA ILE A 77 -0.59 -20.30 -2.36
C ILE A 77 -0.75 -21.21 -3.57
N SER A 78 -0.50 -22.49 -3.40
CA SER A 78 -0.48 -23.47 -4.49
C SER A 78 -1.11 -24.79 -4.08
N GLY A 79 -1.63 -25.54 -5.06
CA GLY A 79 -2.25 -26.84 -4.86
C GLY A 79 -3.62 -26.95 -5.51
N PRO A 80 -4.20 -28.17 -5.56
CA PRO A 80 -5.50 -28.42 -6.18
C PRO A 80 -6.63 -27.53 -5.65
N ASP A 81 -6.56 -27.17 -4.35
CA ASP A 81 -7.57 -26.35 -3.69
C ASP A 81 -7.15 -24.87 -3.56
N ALA A 82 -6.12 -24.41 -4.30
CA ALA A 82 -5.65 -23.02 -4.20
C ALA A 82 -6.74 -21.99 -4.55
N LYS A 83 -7.54 -22.24 -5.60
CA LYS A 83 -8.63 -21.32 -5.97
C LYS A 83 -9.74 -21.28 -4.91
N PRO A 84 -10.37 -22.38 -4.49
CA PRO A 84 -11.39 -22.35 -3.45
C PRO A 84 -10.85 -21.81 -2.12
N PHE A 85 -9.58 -22.03 -1.79
CA PHE A 85 -8.94 -21.44 -0.62
C PHE A 85 -8.85 -19.91 -0.75
N MET A 86 -8.41 -19.39 -1.89
CA MET A 86 -8.38 -17.95 -2.11
C MET A 86 -9.77 -17.32 -2.09
N GLU A 87 -10.77 -17.97 -2.68
CA GLU A 87 -12.17 -17.54 -2.62
C GLU A 87 -12.68 -17.45 -1.17
N MET A 88 -12.24 -18.35 -0.29
CA MET A 88 -12.61 -18.34 1.12
C MET A 88 -11.95 -17.19 1.90
N LEU A 89 -10.74 -16.77 1.54
CA LEU A 89 -10.02 -15.72 2.25
C LEU A 89 -10.51 -14.31 1.92
N THR A 90 -11.17 -14.10 0.76
CA THR A 90 -11.55 -12.77 0.29
C THR A 90 -13.05 -12.67 -0.03
N PRO A 91 -13.71 -11.55 0.31
CA PRO A 91 -15.08 -11.29 -0.09
C PRO A 91 -15.22 -10.95 -1.59
N ARG A 92 -14.10 -10.77 -2.30
CA ARG A 92 -14.11 -10.47 -3.74
C ARG A 92 -14.35 -11.73 -4.55
N ASP A 93 -15.21 -11.66 -5.56
CA ASP A 93 -15.40 -12.74 -6.52
C ASP A 93 -14.15 -12.91 -7.41
N LEU A 94 -13.59 -14.13 -7.43
CA LEU A 94 -12.44 -14.51 -8.24
C LEU A 94 -12.84 -15.40 -9.44
N SER A 95 -14.11 -15.67 -9.65
CA SER A 95 -14.61 -16.56 -10.72
C SER A 95 -14.12 -16.13 -12.11
N ASN A 96 -14.07 -14.82 -12.34
CA ASN A 96 -13.64 -14.18 -13.59
C ASN A 96 -12.21 -13.63 -13.55
N CYS A 97 -11.34 -14.13 -12.66
CA CYS A 97 -9.94 -13.76 -12.62
C CYS A 97 -9.11 -14.77 -13.44
N PRO A 98 -8.75 -14.49 -14.70
CA PRO A 98 -7.91 -15.39 -15.49
C PRO A 98 -6.47 -15.43 -14.96
N SER A 99 -5.71 -16.46 -15.33
CA SER A 99 -4.26 -16.49 -15.09
C SER A 99 -3.60 -15.25 -15.68
N HIS A 100 -2.51 -14.84 -15.05
CA HIS A 100 -1.76 -13.61 -15.39
C HIS A 100 -2.54 -12.29 -15.11
N ARG A 101 -3.54 -12.36 -14.23
CA ARG A 101 -4.28 -11.18 -13.77
C ARG A 101 -4.00 -10.88 -12.31
N CYS A 102 -3.83 -9.58 -12.00
CA CYS A 102 -3.76 -9.07 -10.63
C CYS A 102 -5.11 -8.48 -10.20
N LEU A 103 -5.43 -8.59 -8.93
CA LEU A 103 -6.59 -7.97 -8.30
C LEU A 103 -6.21 -7.38 -6.94
N TYR A 104 -6.70 -6.19 -6.63
CA TYR A 104 -6.65 -5.69 -5.25
C TYR A 104 -7.75 -6.36 -4.44
N VAL A 105 -7.41 -7.06 -3.38
CA VAL A 105 -8.32 -7.83 -2.55
C VAL A 105 -8.22 -7.42 -1.09
N LEU A 106 -9.32 -7.60 -0.36
CA LEU A 106 -9.32 -7.58 1.10
C LEU A 106 -9.36 -9.02 1.60
N LEU A 107 -8.66 -9.31 2.67
CA LEU A 107 -8.75 -10.56 3.41
C LEU A 107 -9.59 -10.30 4.66
N THR A 108 -10.62 -11.12 4.90
CA THR A 108 -11.58 -10.86 5.98
C THR A 108 -11.63 -11.99 6.99
N ASP A 109 -11.85 -11.65 8.26
CA ASP A 109 -12.10 -12.61 9.34
C ASP A 109 -13.60 -12.94 9.46
N GLU A 110 -13.93 -13.86 10.37
CA GLU A 110 -15.29 -14.33 10.60
C GLU A 110 -16.27 -13.24 11.06
N ARG A 111 -15.76 -12.11 11.53
CA ARG A 111 -16.56 -10.94 11.96
C ARG A 111 -16.71 -9.90 10.87
N GLY A 112 -16.14 -10.15 9.68
CA GLY A 112 -16.10 -9.20 8.58
C GLY A 112 -15.08 -8.08 8.79
N GLY A 113 -14.18 -8.23 9.77
CA GLY A 113 -13.03 -7.36 9.99
C GLY A 113 -11.96 -7.60 8.93
N ILE A 114 -11.15 -6.58 8.63
CA ILE A 114 -10.10 -6.68 7.63
C ILE A 114 -8.83 -7.23 8.27
N VAL A 115 -8.45 -8.45 7.89
CA VAL A 115 -7.18 -9.06 8.30
C VAL A 115 -6.01 -8.35 7.64
N ASN A 116 -6.15 -8.06 6.36
CA ASN A 116 -5.17 -7.30 5.56
C ASN A 116 -5.78 -6.92 4.21
N ASP A 117 -5.09 -6.08 3.47
CA ASP A 117 -5.31 -5.84 2.05
C ASP A 117 -4.10 -6.33 1.25
N ALA A 118 -4.32 -6.77 0.03
CA ALA A 118 -3.25 -7.32 -0.79
C ALA A 118 -3.49 -7.11 -2.29
N VAL A 119 -2.42 -7.14 -3.06
CA VAL A 119 -2.50 -7.45 -4.49
C VAL A 119 -2.42 -8.98 -4.63
N LEU A 120 -3.51 -9.57 -5.11
CA LEU A 120 -3.54 -10.96 -5.53
C LEU A 120 -3.07 -11.05 -6.97
N MET A 121 -2.15 -11.97 -7.26
CA MET A 121 -1.70 -12.34 -8.60
C MET A 121 -2.11 -13.78 -8.88
N HIS A 122 -2.92 -14.02 -9.90
CA HIS A 122 -3.26 -15.35 -10.38
C HIS A 122 -2.18 -15.78 -11.37
N MET A 123 -1.20 -16.54 -10.88
CA MET A 123 -0.03 -16.92 -11.68
C MET A 123 -0.35 -18.07 -12.64
N HIS A 124 -0.87 -19.18 -12.13
CA HIS A 124 -1.23 -20.38 -12.86
C HIS A 124 -2.54 -20.94 -12.35
N GLU A 125 -3.12 -21.93 -13.01
CA GLU A 125 -4.41 -22.54 -12.68
C GLU A 125 -4.57 -22.85 -11.18
N ASN A 126 -3.50 -23.35 -10.54
CA ASN A 126 -3.49 -23.75 -9.14
C ASN A 126 -2.42 -22.97 -8.33
N GLU A 127 -2.11 -21.77 -8.72
CA GLU A 127 -1.11 -20.95 -8.04
C GLU A 127 -1.50 -19.47 -8.01
N TYR A 128 -1.51 -18.93 -6.80
CA TYR A 128 -1.74 -17.52 -6.50
C TYR A 128 -0.62 -16.96 -5.64
N TRP A 129 -0.25 -15.72 -5.89
CA TRP A 129 0.61 -14.96 -4.99
C TRP A 129 -0.19 -13.83 -4.36
N LEU A 130 0.08 -13.56 -3.07
CA LEU A 130 -0.42 -12.38 -2.38
C LEU A 130 0.74 -11.47 -2.04
N SER A 131 0.65 -10.21 -2.42
CA SER A 131 1.52 -9.11 -1.99
C SER A 131 0.77 -8.30 -0.93
N PRO A 132 0.92 -8.62 0.37
CA PRO A 132 0.12 -8.03 1.44
C PRO A 132 0.66 -6.70 1.93
N GLY A 133 -0.19 -5.94 2.64
CA GLY A 133 0.22 -4.86 3.53
C GLY A 133 1.02 -5.36 4.75
N ASP A 134 1.29 -4.47 5.71
CA ASP A 134 2.02 -4.82 6.93
C ASP A 134 1.24 -5.83 7.80
N GLY A 135 1.91 -6.84 8.34
CA GLY A 135 1.33 -7.84 9.25
C GLY A 135 1.66 -9.29 8.91
N ASP A 136 1.26 -10.19 9.80
CA ASP A 136 1.57 -11.63 9.72
C ASP A 136 0.49 -12.43 8.96
N VAL A 137 0.11 -11.98 7.78
CA VAL A 137 -0.92 -12.63 6.93
C VAL A 137 -0.58 -14.08 6.64
N ILE A 138 0.71 -14.39 6.45
CA ILE A 138 1.14 -15.77 6.18
C ILE A 138 0.76 -16.72 7.30
N LEU A 139 0.98 -16.33 8.57
CA LEU A 139 0.64 -17.19 9.72
C LEU A 139 -0.87 -17.40 9.83
N TRP A 140 -1.65 -16.35 9.55
CA TRP A 140 -3.11 -16.46 9.52
C TRP A 140 -3.58 -17.39 8.39
N ALA A 141 -3.06 -17.23 7.17
CA ALA A 141 -3.43 -18.06 6.03
C ALA A 141 -3.03 -19.54 6.23
N GLN A 142 -1.83 -19.81 6.80
CA GLN A 142 -1.40 -21.14 7.18
C GLN A 142 -2.30 -21.78 8.25
N GLY A 143 -2.73 -20.98 9.23
CA GLY A 143 -3.70 -21.42 10.26
C GLY A 143 -5.03 -21.82 9.64
N VAL A 144 -5.57 -21.01 8.74
CA VAL A 144 -6.81 -21.30 8.01
C VAL A 144 -6.64 -22.58 7.15
N ALA A 145 -5.57 -22.69 6.37
CA ALA A 145 -5.31 -23.87 5.55
C ALA A 145 -5.26 -25.15 6.39
N THR A 146 -4.57 -25.12 7.53
CA THR A 146 -4.49 -26.26 8.46
C THR A 146 -5.87 -26.69 8.98
N LEU A 147 -6.73 -25.73 9.31
CA LEU A 147 -8.05 -26.00 9.90
C LEU A 147 -9.08 -26.49 8.87
N THR A 148 -8.94 -26.08 7.62
CA THR A 148 -9.89 -26.45 6.57
C THR A 148 -9.64 -27.84 5.99
N GLY A 149 -8.40 -28.35 6.11
CA GLY A 149 -7.98 -29.63 5.52
C GLY A 149 -7.97 -29.61 3.98
N MET A 150 -7.96 -28.43 3.36
CA MET A 150 -7.83 -28.27 1.90
C MET A 150 -6.43 -28.71 1.44
N ASP A 151 -6.35 -29.28 0.24
CA ASP A 151 -5.08 -29.63 -0.40
C ASP A 151 -4.41 -28.38 -0.99
N VAL A 152 -3.87 -27.58 -0.11
CA VAL A 152 -3.22 -26.30 -0.42
C VAL A 152 -1.95 -26.11 0.39
N GLN A 153 -0.90 -25.63 -0.27
CA GLN A 153 0.35 -25.20 0.36
C GLN A 153 0.38 -23.68 0.45
N VAL A 154 0.67 -23.17 1.64
CA VAL A 154 0.82 -21.73 1.91
C VAL A 154 2.23 -21.48 2.45
N GLU A 155 3.04 -20.78 1.70
CA GLU A 155 4.45 -20.54 2.03
C GLU A 155 4.90 -19.12 1.71
N GLU A 156 5.96 -18.64 2.37
CA GLU A 156 6.65 -17.44 1.94
C GLU A 156 7.53 -17.80 0.75
N GLY A 157 7.22 -17.24 -0.42
CA GLY A 157 8.04 -17.44 -1.62
C GLY A 157 9.37 -16.69 -1.53
N ASP A 158 10.43 -17.27 -2.12
CA ASP A 158 11.67 -16.51 -2.39
C ASP A 158 11.43 -15.57 -3.58
N ILE A 159 10.64 -14.53 -3.32
CA ILE A 159 10.12 -13.60 -4.32
C ILE A 159 10.27 -12.19 -3.74
N CYS A 160 11.10 -11.38 -4.37
CA CYS A 160 11.53 -10.09 -3.85
C CYS A 160 11.13 -8.94 -4.78
N PRO A 161 10.09 -8.15 -4.43
CA PRO A 161 9.62 -7.07 -5.29
C PRO A 161 10.46 -5.80 -5.21
N LEU A 162 10.68 -5.19 -6.40
CA LEU A 162 11.06 -3.80 -6.59
C LEU A 162 9.93 -3.07 -7.31
N GLN A 163 9.66 -1.82 -6.95
CA GLN A 163 8.71 -0.96 -7.68
C GLN A 163 9.45 0.09 -8.51
N LEU A 164 9.20 0.10 -9.81
CA LEU A 164 9.63 1.13 -10.76
C LEU A 164 8.42 2.04 -11.02
N GLN A 165 8.44 3.27 -10.49
CA GLN A 165 7.25 4.13 -10.43
C GLN A 165 7.52 5.51 -11.02
N GLY A 166 6.51 6.10 -11.66
CA GLY A 166 6.52 7.44 -12.24
C GLY A 166 6.21 7.47 -13.74
N PRO A 167 5.90 8.64 -14.33
CA PRO A 167 5.47 8.75 -15.73
C PRO A 167 6.50 8.27 -16.74
N LYS A 168 7.80 8.22 -16.38
CA LYS A 168 8.86 7.67 -17.23
C LYS A 168 9.15 6.19 -16.99
N SER A 169 8.46 5.54 -16.04
CA SER A 169 8.65 4.11 -15.78
C SER A 169 8.41 3.21 -17.00
N PRO A 170 7.45 3.51 -17.93
CA PRO A 170 7.28 2.69 -19.13
C PRO A 170 8.48 2.72 -20.08
N HIS A 171 9.21 3.85 -20.16
CA HIS A 171 10.41 3.96 -20.98
C HIS A 171 11.55 3.07 -20.44
N VAL A 172 11.72 3.06 -19.11
CA VAL A 172 12.73 2.20 -18.46
C VAL A 172 12.33 0.73 -18.59
N ALA A 173 11.06 0.41 -18.34
CA ALA A 173 10.55 -0.95 -18.52
C ALA A 173 10.68 -1.46 -19.96
N TYR A 174 10.48 -0.58 -20.96
CA TYR A 174 10.72 -0.92 -22.38
C TYR A 174 12.18 -1.25 -22.66
N ARG A 175 13.14 -0.52 -22.07
CA ARG A 175 14.58 -0.84 -22.21
C ARG A 175 14.95 -2.20 -21.63
N LEU A 176 14.27 -2.61 -20.55
CA LEU A 176 14.53 -3.89 -19.87
C LEU A 176 13.85 -5.08 -20.57
N LEU A 177 12.60 -4.91 -20.97
CA LEU A 177 11.70 -6.00 -21.37
C LEU A 177 11.24 -5.90 -22.83
N GLY A 178 11.59 -4.80 -23.53
CA GLY A 178 11.11 -4.53 -24.89
C GLY A 178 9.61 -4.33 -24.97
N GLN A 179 9.03 -4.74 -26.09
CA GLN A 179 7.60 -4.56 -26.38
C GLN A 179 6.69 -5.21 -25.34
N LYS A 180 7.14 -6.29 -24.67
CA LYS A 180 6.35 -6.96 -23.60
C LYS A 180 5.89 -5.98 -22.53
N ALA A 181 6.73 -5.00 -22.13
CA ALA A 181 6.38 -4.02 -21.12
C ALA A 181 5.18 -3.15 -21.55
N LEU A 182 5.12 -2.79 -22.83
CA LEU A 182 4.08 -1.91 -23.37
C LEU A 182 2.78 -2.66 -23.70
N ASP A 183 2.87 -3.95 -23.98
CA ASP A 183 1.70 -4.80 -24.25
C ASP A 183 0.92 -5.16 -22.99
N MET A 184 1.54 -5.04 -21.81
CA MET A 184 0.91 -5.34 -20.53
C MET A 184 -0.25 -4.38 -20.24
N LYS A 185 -1.40 -4.96 -19.88
CA LYS A 185 -2.55 -4.20 -19.39
C LYS A 185 -2.36 -3.83 -17.91
N TYR A 186 -3.01 -2.77 -17.50
CA TYR A 186 -3.05 -2.40 -16.08
C TYR A 186 -3.60 -3.55 -15.23
N PHE A 187 -2.91 -3.91 -14.15
CA PHE A 187 -3.17 -5.10 -13.34
C PHE A 187 -3.01 -6.44 -14.10
N GLU A 188 -2.02 -6.53 -14.98
CA GLU A 188 -1.56 -7.77 -15.59
C GLU A 188 -0.19 -8.13 -15.01
N VAL A 189 0.13 -9.43 -14.95
CA VAL A 189 1.42 -9.96 -14.54
C VAL A 189 1.93 -10.92 -15.61
N ILE A 190 3.21 -10.87 -15.91
CA ILE A 190 3.88 -11.80 -16.83
C ILE A 190 5.08 -12.44 -16.14
N GLU A 191 5.40 -13.67 -16.51
CA GLU A 191 6.69 -14.27 -16.17
C GLU A 191 7.69 -14.00 -17.28
N THR A 192 8.91 -13.63 -16.92
CA THR A 192 9.96 -13.26 -17.85
C THR A 192 11.33 -13.49 -17.25
N GLU A 193 12.34 -13.27 -18.08
CA GLU A 193 13.75 -13.34 -17.71
C GLU A 193 14.45 -12.06 -18.17
N LEU A 194 15.37 -11.55 -17.37
CA LEU A 194 16.27 -10.46 -17.70
C LEU A 194 17.71 -10.89 -17.42
N ASN A 195 18.53 -11.09 -18.46
CA ASN A 195 19.93 -11.49 -18.33
C ASN A 195 20.16 -12.78 -17.48
N GLY A 196 19.26 -13.74 -17.55
CA GLY A 196 19.31 -14.98 -16.77
C GLY A 196 18.61 -14.88 -15.39
N LEU A 197 18.08 -13.69 -15.04
CA LEU A 197 17.31 -13.49 -13.80
C LEU A 197 15.84 -13.81 -14.05
N GLU A 198 15.35 -14.90 -13.48
CA GLU A 198 13.92 -15.24 -13.53
C GLU A 198 13.11 -14.33 -12.64
N MET A 199 11.99 -13.82 -13.16
CA MET A 199 11.10 -12.95 -12.42
C MET A 199 9.67 -12.96 -12.96
N ALA A 200 8.74 -12.50 -12.14
CA ALA A 200 7.47 -12.01 -12.63
C ALA A 200 7.52 -10.47 -12.68
N VAL A 201 6.79 -9.88 -13.62
CA VAL A 201 6.63 -8.43 -13.70
C VAL A 201 5.14 -8.13 -13.79
N SER A 202 4.64 -7.25 -12.92
CA SER A 202 3.26 -6.77 -13.00
C SER A 202 3.23 -5.30 -13.39
N ARG A 203 2.13 -4.91 -14.03
CA ARG A 203 1.84 -3.50 -14.29
C ARG A 203 0.94 -2.96 -13.18
N THR A 204 1.54 -2.83 -12.00
CA THR A 204 0.95 -2.39 -10.74
C THR A 204 1.88 -1.41 -10.02
N GLY A 205 1.47 -0.93 -8.86
CA GLY A 205 2.27 -0.08 -7.97
C GLY A 205 1.40 0.64 -6.95
N TRP A 206 2.05 1.14 -5.90
CA TRP A 206 1.39 1.87 -4.81
C TRP A 206 1.75 3.37 -4.84
N SER A 207 1.79 3.97 -6.03
CA SER A 207 2.15 5.37 -6.23
C SER A 207 1.03 6.23 -6.82
N GLY A 208 0.03 5.60 -7.45
CA GLY A 208 -0.96 6.33 -8.26
C GLY A 208 -0.39 6.93 -9.55
N GLU A 209 0.87 6.70 -9.86
CA GLU A 209 1.52 7.00 -11.14
C GLU A 209 1.61 5.72 -11.98
N LEU A 210 2.12 5.82 -13.22
CA LEU A 210 2.48 4.64 -14.00
C LEU A 210 3.58 3.85 -13.30
N GLY A 211 3.51 2.53 -13.38
CA GLY A 211 4.51 1.72 -12.72
C GLY A 211 4.49 0.25 -13.08
N TYR A 212 5.59 -0.38 -12.72
CA TYR A 212 5.83 -1.81 -12.83
C TYR A 212 6.43 -2.32 -11.53
N GLU A 213 6.09 -3.54 -11.16
CA GLU A 213 6.69 -4.25 -10.04
C GLU A 213 7.43 -5.47 -10.55
N PHE A 214 8.71 -5.57 -10.20
CA PHE A 214 9.61 -6.65 -10.60
C PHE A 214 9.76 -7.60 -9.42
N TYR A 215 9.24 -8.80 -9.51
CA TYR A 215 9.26 -9.84 -8.50
C TYR A 215 10.37 -10.83 -8.80
N LEU A 216 11.57 -10.52 -8.33
CA LEU A 216 12.74 -11.39 -8.52
C LEU A 216 12.53 -12.73 -7.84
N LYS A 217 12.72 -13.84 -8.58
CA LYS A 217 12.81 -15.19 -8.03
C LYS A 217 14.28 -15.46 -7.74
N ASP A 218 14.62 -15.86 -6.53
CA ASP A 218 15.98 -16.02 -6.03
C ASP A 218 16.66 -14.71 -5.57
N HIS A 219 16.57 -14.48 -4.26
CA HIS A 219 17.06 -13.28 -3.57
C HIS A 219 18.58 -13.01 -3.74
N ILE A 220 19.39 -14.01 -4.06
CA ILE A 220 20.86 -13.85 -4.18
C ILE A 220 21.25 -12.89 -5.32
N HIS A 221 20.38 -12.69 -6.29
CA HIS A 221 20.59 -11.82 -7.45
C HIS A 221 20.01 -10.40 -7.27
N GLY A 222 19.68 -10.00 -6.05
CA GLY A 222 19.07 -8.69 -5.78
C GLY A 222 19.89 -7.51 -6.30
N ASP A 223 21.20 -7.51 -6.02
CA ASP A 223 22.11 -6.46 -6.50
C ASP A 223 22.13 -6.36 -8.04
N GLU A 224 22.14 -7.50 -8.72
CA GLU A 224 22.18 -7.56 -10.20
C GLU A 224 20.92 -6.92 -10.82
N LEU A 225 19.74 -7.23 -10.25
CA LEU A 225 18.49 -6.64 -10.74
C LEU A 225 18.42 -5.15 -10.45
N TRP A 226 18.82 -4.71 -9.23
CA TRP A 226 18.87 -3.30 -8.86
C TRP A 226 19.71 -2.49 -9.85
N GLU A 227 20.96 -2.91 -10.07
CA GLU A 227 21.89 -2.22 -10.96
C GLU A 227 21.41 -2.25 -12.43
N ALA A 228 20.79 -3.35 -12.88
CA ALA A 228 20.24 -3.43 -14.22
C ALA A 228 19.11 -2.39 -14.45
N ILE A 229 18.21 -2.23 -13.48
CA ILE A 229 17.12 -1.25 -13.55
C ILE A 229 17.67 0.18 -13.48
N MET A 230 18.56 0.47 -12.52
CA MET A 230 19.18 1.79 -12.39
C MET A 230 19.92 2.20 -13.66
N LYS A 231 20.70 1.29 -14.24
CA LYS A 231 21.39 1.52 -15.52
C LYS A 231 20.43 1.79 -16.68
N ALA A 232 19.36 1.02 -16.79
CA ALA A 232 18.35 1.22 -17.85
C ALA A 232 17.65 2.58 -17.73
N GLY A 233 17.57 3.12 -16.51
CA GLY A 233 16.94 4.40 -16.22
C GLY A 233 17.85 5.63 -16.26
N GLU A 234 19.17 5.49 -16.47
CA GLU A 234 20.13 6.61 -16.41
C GLU A 234 19.73 7.80 -17.27
N ASP A 235 19.37 7.58 -18.55
CA ASP A 235 18.95 8.67 -19.46
C ASP A 235 17.62 9.32 -19.10
N TYR A 236 16.86 8.72 -18.18
CA TYR A 236 15.60 9.23 -17.64
C TYR A 236 15.77 9.84 -16.24
N ASN A 237 17.02 9.96 -15.78
CA ASN A 237 17.39 10.43 -14.44
C ASN A 237 16.67 9.64 -13.33
N ILE A 238 16.66 8.31 -13.43
CA ILE A 238 16.11 7.46 -12.39
C ILE A 238 16.82 7.72 -11.06
N ILE A 239 16.04 7.83 -9.99
CA ILE A 239 16.59 7.89 -8.63
C ILE A 239 16.01 6.76 -7.77
N PRO A 240 16.78 6.28 -6.77
CA PRO A 240 16.18 5.50 -5.70
C PRO A 240 15.28 6.41 -4.86
N ALA A 241 14.18 5.89 -4.41
CA ALA A 241 13.24 6.58 -3.52
C ALA A 241 12.50 5.55 -2.65
N ALA A 242 11.51 6.00 -1.90
CA ALA A 242 10.68 5.15 -1.05
C ALA A 242 9.19 5.38 -1.32
N PRO A 243 8.29 4.49 -0.84
CA PRO A 243 6.86 4.69 -0.90
C PRO A 243 6.47 6.08 -0.39
N ASN A 244 5.88 6.91 -1.26
CA ASN A 244 5.70 8.32 -0.99
C ASN A 244 4.34 8.61 -0.33
N THR A 245 4.38 9.11 0.91
CA THR A 245 3.18 9.42 1.70
C THR A 245 2.33 10.50 1.04
N ILE A 246 2.94 11.55 0.47
CA ILE A 246 2.19 12.66 -0.18
C ILE A 246 1.35 12.10 -1.31
N ARG A 247 1.99 11.39 -2.24
CA ARG A 247 1.31 10.87 -3.42
C ARG A 247 0.27 9.80 -3.09
N SER A 248 0.53 8.96 -2.08
CA SER A 248 -0.43 7.94 -1.64
C SER A 248 -1.71 8.56 -1.09
N ILE A 249 -1.61 9.63 -0.29
CA ILE A 249 -2.80 10.35 0.22
C ILE A 249 -3.53 11.04 -0.93
N GLU A 250 -2.84 11.76 -1.82
CA GLU A 250 -3.45 12.38 -3.00
C GLU A 250 -4.27 11.40 -3.84
N GLY A 251 -3.75 10.19 -4.02
CA GLY A 251 -4.37 9.10 -4.78
C GLY A 251 -5.40 8.29 -4.02
N ALA A 252 -5.63 8.58 -2.75
CA ALA A 252 -6.44 7.78 -1.83
C ALA A 252 -6.01 6.29 -1.81
N LEU A 253 -4.70 6.06 -1.81
CA LEU A 253 -4.11 4.74 -1.59
C LEU A 253 -3.99 4.52 -0.10
N LEU A 254 -4.83 3.65 0.42
CA LEU A 254 -4.89 3.36 1.86
C LEU A 254 -3.67 2.54 2.29
N SER A 255 -3.22 2.75 3.53
CA SER A 255 -2.11 2.03 4.15
C SER A 255 -2.64 1.18 5.31
N PHE A 256 -2.32 -0.12 5.28
CA PHE A 256 -2.64 -1.02 6.37
C PHE A 256 -1.94 -0.56 7.68
N VAL A 257 -2.57 -0.81 8.82
CA VAL A 257 -2.23 -0.32 10.15
C VAL A 257 -2.50 1.19 10.35
N SER A 258 -2.30 2.02 9.35
CA SER A 258 -2.58 3.47 9.46
C SER A 258 -4.03 3.80 9.14
N ASP A 259 -4.47 3.55 7.91
CA ASP A 259 -5.84 3.86 7.45
C ASP A 259 -6.78 2.67 7.57
N ILE A 260 -6.25 1.47 7.40
CA ILE A 260 -6.96 0.20 7.48
C ILE A 260 -6.57 -0.47 8.80
N ARG A 261 -7.53 -0.74 9.66
CA ARG A 261 -7.33 -1.40 10.94
C ARG A 261 -8.16 -2.68 11.02
N ARG A 262 -7.76 -3.61 11.89
CA ARG A 262 -8.45 -4.91 12.01
C ARG A 262 -9.91 -4.80 12.48
N GLU A 263 -10.25 -3.74 13.17
CA GLU A 263 -11.63 -3.44 13.59
C GLU A 263 -12.48 -2.79 12.50
N ASP A 264 -11.86 -2.34 11.40
CA ASP A 264 -12.57 -1.82 10.24
C ASP A 264 -13.14 -2.96 9.39
N ASN A 265 -14.18 -2.64 8.65
CA ASN A 265 -14.74 -3.50 7.63
C ASN A 265 -14.71 -2.79 6.26
N PRO A 266 -14.90 -3.50 5.14
CA PRO A 266 -14.82 -2.91 3.81
C PRO A 266 -15.71 -1.68 3.60
N TYR A 267 -16.86 -1.64 4.27
CA TYR A 267 -17.81 -0.52 4.12
C TYR A 267 -17.34 0.73 4.85
N THR A 268 -16.67 0.57 6.02
CA THR A 268 -16.05 1.70 6.75
C THR A 268 -15.03 2.43 5.88
N LEU A 269 -14.29 1.70 5.06
CA LEU A 269 -13.22 2.25 4.22
C LEU A 269 -13.69 2.70 2.83
N GLY A 270 -15.00 2.60 2.53
CA GLY A 270 -15.52 2.90 1.19
C GLY A 270 -15.12 1.85 0.14
N LEU A 271 -14.65 0.67 0.57
CA LEU A 271 -14.22 -0.44 -0.27
C LEU A 271 -15.30 -1.50 -0.48
N GLY A 272 -16.56 -1.21 -0.16
CA GLY A 272 -17.69 -2.12 -0.32
C GLY A 272 -17.85 -2.68 -1.75
N ARG A 273 -17.32 -1.97 -2.78
CA ARG A 273 -17.27 -2.47 -4.15
C ARG A 273 -16.41 -3.74 -4.34
N LEU A 274 -15.57 -4.08 -3.35
CA LEU A 274 -14.74 -5.29 -3.35
C LEU A 274 -15.42 -6.45 -2.62
N VAL A 275 -16.64 -6.26 -2.14
CA VAL A 275 -17.43 -7.28 -1.44
C VAL A 275 -18.56 -7.74 -2.37
N ASP A 276 -18.54 -9.00 -2.73
CA ASP A 276 -19.64 -9.68 -3.40
C ASP A 276 -20.27 -10.67 -2.41
N LEU A 277 -21.39 -10.25 -1.83
CA LEU A 277 -22.14 -11.07 -0.86
C LEU A 277 -22.86 -12.26 -1.53
N ASP A 278 -23.04 -12.20 -2.83
CA ASP A 278 -23.83 -13.16 -3.62
C ASP A 278 -22.96 -14.08 -4.49
N LYS A 279 -21.61 -13.94 -4.42
CA LYS A 279 -20.71 -14.86 -5.13
C LYS A 279 -20.98 -16.31 -4.72
N GLU A 280 -20.75 -17.27 -5.62
CA GLU A 280 -21.04 -18.69 -5.40
C GLU A 280 -20.21 -19.27 -4.25
N ALA A 281 -18.89 -19.05 -4.30
CA ALA A 281 -17.99 -19.53 -3.26
C ALA A 281 -18.22 -18.82 -1.92
N ASP A 282 -18.24 -19.57 -0.82
CA ASP A 282 -18.32 -19.00 0.52
C ASP A 282 -17.00 -18.34 0.95
N PHE A 283 -17.07 -17.38 1.88
CA PHE A 283 -15.89 -16.70 2.38
C PHE A 283 -16.02 -16.34 3.87
N LEU A 284 -14.87 -16.16 4.52
CA LEU A 284 -14.81 -15.77 5.94
C LEU A 284 -15.45 -14.40 6.14
N GLY A 285 -16.45 -14.35 7.02
CA GLY A 285 -17.16 -13.12 7.35
C GLY A 285 -18.37 -12.76 6.49
N ARG A 286 -18.82 -13.64 5.58
CA ARG A 286 -19.98 -13.35 4.70
C ARG A 286 -21.21 -12.91 5.48
N GLU A 287 -21.64 -13.69 6.46
CA GLU A 287 -22.85 -13.38 7.24
C GLU A 287 -22.68 -12.07 8.03
N ALA A 288 -21.52 -11.89 8.66
CA ALA A 288 -21.22 -10.65 9.38
C ALA A 288 -21.24 -9.42 8.45
N LEU A 289 -20.64 -9.53 7.26
CA LEU A 289 -20.66 -8.45 6.27
C LEU A 289 -22.07 -8.21 5.71
N ARG A 290 -22.90 -9.25 5.56
CA ARG A 290 -24.32 -9.11 5.17
C ARG A 290 -25.11 -8.34 6.24
N GLU A 291 -24.93 -8.67 7.52
CA GLU A 291 -25.55 -7.95 8.63
C GLU A 291 -25.09 -6.48 8.70
N ILE A 292 -23.76 -6.25 8.56
CA ILE A 292 -23.22 -4.88 8.56
C ILE A 292 -23.79 -4.08 7.38
N HIS A 293 -23.88 -4.66 6.21
CA HIS A 293 -24.45 -4.02 5.03
C HIS A 293 -25.95 -3.68 5.24
N ALA A 294 -26.73 -4.60 5.79
CA ALA A 294 -28.17 -4.42 6.01
C ALA A 294 -28.50 -3.34 7.06
N ARG A 295 -27.75 -3.29 8.15
CA ARG A 295 -27.96 -2.26 9.23
C ARG A 295 -27.38 -0.90 8.88
N GLY A 296 -26.54 -0.80 7.84
CA GLY A 296 -25.77 0.39 7.53
C GLY A 296 -24.49 0.51 8.37
N ASN A 297 -23.58 1.32 7.87
CA ASN A 297 -22.28 1.51 8.51
C ASN A 297 -22.31 2.75 9.42
N HIS A 298 -21.89 2.59 10.67
CA HIS A 298 -21.92 3.67 11.67
C HIS A 298 -20.75 4.64 11.56
N ARG A 299 -19.70 4.27 10.83
CA ARG A 299 -18.47 5.05 10.66
C ARG A 299 -17.96 4.96 9.24
N ARG A 300 -17.24 6.00 8.79
CA ARG A 300 -16.56 6.01 7.50
C ARG A 300 -15.23 6.73 7.55
N LEU A 301 -14.30 6.23 6.76
CA LEU A 301 -13.08 6.96 6.38
C LEU A 301 -13.44 7.95 5.27
N VAL A 302 -13.13 9.23 5.51
CA VAL A 302 -13.40 10.33 4.58
C VAL A 302 -12.11 11.10 4.28
N GLY A 303 -12.04 11.71 3.10
CA GLY A 303 -11.02 12.70 2.79
C GLY A 303 -11.29 14.00 3.53
N ILE A 304 -10.25 14.65 4.03
CA ILE A 304 -10.31 15.96 4.68
C ILE A 304 -9.26 16.91 4.15
N GLU A 305 -9.61 18.20 4.07
CA GLU A 305 -8.67 19.32 3.91
C GLU A 305 -8.55 20.05 5.24
N ILE A 306 -7.31 20.34 5.68
CA ILE A 306 -7.02 20.86 7.03
C ILE A 306 -6.51 22.31 6.90
N ASP A 307 -7.14 23.22 7.63
CA ASP A 307 -6.74 24.63 7.70
C ASP A 307 -5.68 24.83 8.78
N ALA A 308 -4.44 24.70 8.39
CA ALA A 308 -3.25 24.84 9.22
C ALA A 308 -2.02 25.15 8.36
N ASP A 309 -0.93 25.56 9.02
CA ASP A 309 0.39 25.62 8.40
C ASP A 309 0.76 24.27 7.75
N PRO A 310 1.68 24.21 6.76
CA PRO A 310 2.07 22.99 6.09
C PRO A 310 2.46 21.86 7.07
N ILE A 311 1.78 20.73 6.97
CA ILE A 311 1.97 19.54 7.83
C ILE A 311 2.92 18.59 7.12
N SER A 312 4.07 18.25 7.72
CA SER A 312 5.00 17.26 7.16
C SER A 312 4.39 15.85 7.17
N HIS A 313 3.86 15.43 8.31
CA HIS A 313 3.07 14.21 8.54
C HIS A 313 2.60 14.20 10.00
N ASN A 314 1.64 13.34 10.32
CA ASN A 314 1.24 13.09 11.70
C ASN A 314 1.92 11.83 12.25
N GLU A 315 2.59 11.96 13.40
CA GLU A 315 3.28 10.85 14.09
C GLU A 315 2.31 9.96 14.90
N SER A 316 1.09 10.43 15.12
CA SER A 316 0.05 9.72 15.86
C SER A 316 -1.33 10.07 15.32
N PHE A 317 -2.33 9.28 15.65
CA PHE A 317 -3.72 9.60 15.32
C PHE A 317 -4.20 10.83 16.08
N TRP A 318 -4.63 11.85 15.34
CA TRP A 318 -5.16 13.05 15.94
C TRP A 318 -6.66 12.92 16.19
N PRO A 319 -7.15 13.28 17.39
CA PRO A 319 -8.56 13.20 17.70
C PRO A 319 -9.39 14.18 16.87
N VAL A 320 -10.62 13.75 16.54
CA VAL A 320 -11.60 14.53 15.78
C VAL A 320 -12.84 14.77 16.59
N TRP A 321 -13.33 15.99 16.58
CA TRP A 321 -14.62 16.43 17.14
C TRP A 321 -15.52 17.01 16.05
N GLY A 322 -16.79 17.20 16.36
CA GLY A 322 -17.74 17.88 15.51
C GLY A 322 -17.45 19.40 15.36
N PRO A 323 -18.32 20.10 14.65
CA PRO A 323 -18.13 21.52 14.35
C PRO A 323 -18.11 22.43 15.57
N ASP A 324 -18.66 21.97 16.69
CA ASP A 324 -18.76 22.77 17.96
C ASP A 324 -17.44 22.78 18.77
N GLY A 325 -16.39 22.15 18.27
CA GLY A 325 -15.06 22.14 18.90
C GLY A 325 -14.84 21.03 19.92
N ILE A 326 -13.71 21.13 20.66
CA ILE A 326 -13.21 20.05 21.56
C ILE A 326 -13.95 19.93 22.88
N SER A 327 -14.96 20.75 23.14
CA SER A 327 -15.76 20.66 24.37
C SER A 327 -16.70 19.47 24.45
N GLY A 328 -16.85 18.73 23.33
CA GLY A 328 -17.73 17.58 23.21
C GLY A 328 -17.00 16.24 23.30
N GLU A 329 -17.72 15.17 22.98
CA GLU A 329 -17.17 13.83 22.87
C GLU A 329 -16.22 13.73 21.66
N LYS A 330 -15.11 12.99 21.83
CA LYS A 330 -14.23 12.62 20.71
C LYS A 330 -14.98 11.70 19.76
N LEU A 331 -15.19 12.14 18.53
CA LEU A 331 -15.99 11.44 17.53
C LEU A 331 -15.19 10.55 16.62
N GLY A 332 -13.87 10.82 16.46
CA GLY A 332 -13.06 10.07 15.53
C GLY A 332 -11.57 10.36 15.64
N HIS A 333 -10.87 10.03 14.57
CA HIS A 333 -9.43 10.32 14.47
C HIS A 333 -9.02 10.58 13.02
N VAL A 334 -7.98 11.40 12.85
CA VAL A 334 -7.21 11.51 11.61
C VAL A 334 -6.23 10.36 11.58
N SER A 335 -6.22 9.58 10.51
CA SER A 335 -5.29 8.46 10.33
C SER A 335 -3.95 8.92 9.73
N ARG A 336 -3.98 9.55 8.57
CA ARG A 336 -2.82 10.15 7.92
C ARG A 336 -3.17 11.53 7.37
N CYS A 337 -2.21 12.45 7.45
CA CYS A 337 -2.33 13.75 6.80
C CYS A 337 -0.94 14.28 6.42
N VAL A 338 -0.92 15.16 5.41
CA VAL A 338 0.31 15.75 4.88
C VAL A 338 -0.02 17.01 4.08
N TRP A 339 0.95 17.91 3.94
CA TRP A 339 0.93 18.97 2.95
C TRP A 339 1.17 18.41 1.55
N SER A 340 0.26 18.66 0.62
CA SER A 340 0.47 18.38 -0.80
C SER A 340 1.02 19.63 -1.50
N PRO A 341 2.27 19.58 -2.01
CA PRO A 341 2.87 20.73 -2.67
C PRO A 341 2.21 21.04 -4.03
N ARG A 342 1.62 20.04 -4.69
CA ARG A 342 0.90 20.22 -5.96
C ARG A 342 -0.50 20.82 -5.78
N LEU A 343 -1.16 20.50 -4.67
CA LEU A 343 -2.50 21.03 -4.34
C LEU A 343 -2.43 22.30 -3.49
N GLU A 344 -1.25 22.61 -2.94
CA GLU A 344 -1.01 23.74 -2.02
C GLU A 344 -1.97 23.73 -0.81
N ARG A 345 -2.20 22.54 -0.23
CA ARG A 345 -3.07 22.34 0.94
C ARG A 345 -2.71 21.10 1.74
N ASN A 346 -3.09 21.11 3.01
CA ASN A 346 -3.01 19.91 3.85
C ASN A 346 -4.20 19.01 3.53
N ILE A 347 -3.90 17.76 3.21
CA ILE A 347 -4.88 16.72 2.89
C ILE A 347 -4.69 15.51 3.81
N GLY A 348 -5.74 14.75 4.04
CA GLY A 348 -5.64 13.56 4.88
C GLY A 348 -6.93 12.75 4.93
N PHE A 349 -6.92 11.74 5.77
CA PHE A 349 -8.09 10.89 6.03
C PHE A 349 -8.52 10.98 7.49
N ALA A 350 -9.83 10.99 7.71
CA ALA A 350 -10.41 10.91 9.02
C ALA A 350 -11.47 9.80 9.09
N ASN A 351 -11.41 8.99 10.16
CA ASN A 351 -12.45 8.02 10.48
C ASN A 351 -13.48 8.70 11.40
N VAL A 352 -14.69 8.92 10.89
CA VAL A 352 -15.75 9.68 11.56
C VAL A 352 -17.08 8.93 11.56
N PRO A 353 -18.03 9.27 12.45
CA PRO A 353 -19.40 8.78 12.38
C PRO A 353 -20.08 9.08 11.04
N ALA A 354 -21.01 8.21 10.63
CA ALA A 354 -21.63 8.29 9.29
C ALA A 354 -22.37 9.62 9.04
N GLU A 355 -22.92 10.23 10.08
CA GLU A 355 -23.59 11.52 10.02
C GLU A 355 -22.68 12.72 9.72
N LEU A 356 -21.36 12.56 9.87
CA LEU A 356 -20.37 13.60 9.59
C LEU A 356 -19.65 13.41 8.24
N THR A 357 -20.12 12.51 7.40
CA THR A 357 -19.44 12.16 6.14
C THR A 357 -19.85 13.00 4.92
N ALA A 358 -20.83 13.88 5.07
CA ALA A 358 -21.27 14.74 3.98
C ALA A 358 -20.16 15.72 3.56
N ILE A 359 -19.99 15.88 2.26
CA ILE A 359 -19.03 16.86 1.70
C ILE A 359 -19.35 18.25 2.27
N SER A 360 -18.30 19.01 2.59
CA SER A 360 -18.34 20.33 3.25
C SER A 360 -18.68 20.31 4.74
N THR A 361 -18.85 19.13 5.35
CA THR A 361 -18.97 19.05 6.81
C THR A 361 -17.70 19.58 7.48
N GLN A 362 -17.89 20.45 8.47
CA GLN A 362 -16.78 21.00 9.25
C GLN A 362 -16.47 20.09 10.45
N LEU A 363 -15.20 19.88 10.68
CA LEU A 363 -14.66 19.08 11.80
C LEU A 363 -13.66 19.95 12.57
N THR A 364 -13.46 19.62 13.83
CA THR A 364 -12.37 20.18 14.65
C THR A 364 -11.36 19.08 14.94
N LEU A 365 -10.08 19.34 14.74
CA LEU A 365 -8.96 18.42 14.95
C LEU A 365 -8.13 18.88 16.15
N GLY A 366 -7.70 17.94 16.98
CA GLY A 366 -6.70 18.19 18.03
C GLY A 366 -5.31 17.86 17.52
N MET A 367 -4.58 18.87 17.12
CA MET A 367 -3.18 18.74 16.70
C MET A 367 -2.23 18.90 17.90
N PRO A 368 -0.96 18.46 17.79
CA PRO A 368 0.02 18.66 18.87
C PRO A 368 0.20 20.10 19.30
N ASN A 369 0.04 21.04 18.36
CA ASN A 369 0.25 22.48 18.59
C ASN A 369 -1.07 23.29 18.79
N GLY A 370 -2.21 22.60 18.97
CA GLY A 370 -3.51 23.25 19.17
C GLY A 370 -4.62 22.63 18.35
N GLU A 371 -5.66 23.40 18.09
CA GLU A 371 -6.81 22.99 17.28
C GLU A 371 -6.67 23.48 15.85
N ALA A 372 -7.20 22.69 14.90
CA ALA A 372 -7.37 23.11 13.52
C ALA A 372 -8.80 22.79 13.04
N ARG A 373 -9.28 23.55 12.07
CA ARG A 373 -10.49 23.21 11.34
C ARG A 373 -10.15 22.30 10.17
N ALA A 374 -11.06 21.37 9.87
CA ALA A 374 -10.98 20.56 8.67
C ALA A 374 -12.34 20.47 8.00
N THR A 375 -12.30 20.31 6.69
CA THR A 375 -13.50 20.18 5.85
C THR A 375 -13.49 18.80 5.20
N VAL A 376 -14.61 18.08 5.29
CA VAL A 376 -14.80 16.82 4.58
C VAL A 376 -14.87 17.09 3.07
N VAL A 377 -14.04 16.37 2.31
CA VAL A 377 -13.94 16.51 0.85
C VAL A 377 -13.98 15.15 0.17
N GLN A 378 -14.17 15.17 -1.15
CA GLN A 378 -14.10 13.96 -1.95
C GLN A 378 -12.64 13.54 -2.19
N ALA A 379 -12.32 12.29 -1.91
CA ALA A 379 -11.07 11.63 -2.31
C ALA A 379 -11.34 10.63 -3.47
N PRO A 380 -10.36 10.29 -4.34
CA PRO A 380 -9.00 10.87 -4.37
C PRO A 380 -8.97 12.33 -4.85
N TRP A 381 -7.98 13.09 -4.42
CA TRP A 381 -7.72 14.45 -4.93
C TRP A 381 -7.13 14.42 -6.33
N ILE A 382 -6.24 13.44 -6.58
CA ILE A 382 -5.59 13.22 -7.87
C ILE A 382 -5.76 11.76 -8.25
N LYS A 383 -6.47 11.52 -9.34
CA LYS A 383 -6.71 10.15 -9.86
C LYS A 383 -5.40 9.48 -10.27
N ALA A 384 -5.36 8.16 -10.13
CA ALA A 384 -4.25 7.37 -10.60
C ALA A 384 -4.15 7.41 -12.14
N GLU A 385 -2.91 7.54 -12.64
CA GLU A 385 -2.62 7.41 -14.06
C GLU A 385 -2.57 5.92 -14.47
N LYS A 386 -3.15 5.60 -15.62
CA LYS A 386 -3.24 4.22 -16.12
C LYS A 386 -2.89 4.08 -17.59
N GLU A 387 -2.96 5.18 -18.35
CA GLU A 387 -2.73 5.17 -19.79
C GLU A 387 -1.23 5.30 -20.08
N LEU A 388 -0.71 4.41 -20.92
CA LEU A 388 0.69 4.51 -21.35
C LEU A 388 0.86 5.67 -22.33
N PRO A 389 1.97 6.42 -22.23
CA PRO A 389 2.33 7.42 -23.24
C PRO A 389 2.45 6.78 -24.64
N LYS A 390 2.11 7.54 -25.69
CA LYS A 390 2.14 7.05 -27.08
C LYS A 390 3.52 7.14 -27.73
N ASP A 391 4.46 7.79 -27.09
CA ASP A 391 5.78 8.19 -27.59
C ASP A 391 6.94 7.44 -26.92
N ILE A 392 6.70 6.21 -26.47
CA ILE A 392 7.71 5.41 -25.76
C ILE A 392 8.76 4.76 -26.69
N VAL A 393 8.68 4.93 -27.99
CA VAL A 393 9.61 4.30 -28.96
C VAL A 393 10.56 5.32 -29.54
#